data_c31f71acae61f9e60569e3279e63189f
#
_entry.id   c31f71acae61f9e60569e3279e63189f
#
_cell.length_a   1.000
_cell.length_b   1.000
_cell.length_c   1.000
_cell.angle_alpha   90.00
_cell.angle_beta   90.00
_cell.angle_gamma   90.00
#
_symmetry.space_group_name_H-M   'P 1'
#
loop_
_entity.id
_entity.type
_entity.pdbx_description
1 polymer ?
#
loop_
_entity_poly.entity_id
_entity_poly.type
_entity_poly.pdbx_seq_one_letter_code
_entity_poly.pdbx_strand_id
1 'polypeptide(L)'
;MHQTNVDRALAALEEKFADDPERSSLVRLTRRFKASWLELAEALSDARRGKSWERWGYDSFDAYTRGELKLKPETVEKLTGSFMFLHKRAPEVLKRDPIDAPLPSYQAIDFLRRAEEVEDVSEETMSDIRRKILDEGAPMATVARLYKDTLFPVPEEQKKEKDRHAIKSAATKLRDLLAETNAVPRKVATDTAETLERLLEHLGAEAKAA
;
A
#
# COMPACT_ATOMS: atom_id res chain seq x y z
N MET A 1 -14.79 -16.25 -7.27
CA MET A 1 -13.83 -15.21 -7.72
C MET A 1 -14.36 -13.84 -7.30
N HIS A 2 -13.71 -13.19 -6.34
CA HIS A 2 -14.09 -11.82 -5.97
C HIS A 2 -13.25 -10.83 -6.79
N GLN A 3 -13.72 -10.53 -8.00
CA GLN A 3 -13.27 -9.37 -8.74
C GLN A 3 -13.53 -8.12 -7.89
N THR A 4 -12.60 -7.18 -7.84
CA THR A 4 -12.87 -5.88 -7.20
C THR A 4 -14.07 -5.22 -7.89
N ASN A 5 -14.79 -4.36 -7.18
CA ASN A 5 -15.91 -3.64 -7.79
C ASN A 5 -15.49 -2.86 -9.05
N VAL A 6 -14.23 -2.37 -9.06
CA VAL A 6 -13.67 -1.66 -10.22
C VAL A 6 -13.36 -2.62 -11.38
N ASP A 7 -12.83 -3.81 -11.12
CA ASP A 7 -12.53 -4.79 -12.17
C ASP A 7 -13.83 -5.32 -12.81
N ARG A 8 -14.87 -5.57 -11.99
CA ARG A 8 -16.20 -5.91 -12.50
C ARG A 8 -16.82 -4.80 -13.35
N ALA A 9 -16.70 -3.55 -12.89
CA ALA A 9 -17.19 -2.40 -13.63
C ALA A 9 -16.44 -2.24 -14.97
N LEU A 10 -15.13 -2.38 -14.99
CA LEU A 10 -14.34 -2.32 -16.21
C LEU A 10 -14.63 -3.50 -17.16
N ALA A 11 -14.82 -4.72 -16.66
CA ALA A 11 -15.20 -5.86 -17.47
C ALA A 11 -16.58 -5.65 -18.13
N ALA A 12 -17.55 -5.17 -17.36
CA ALA A 12 -18.89 -4.84 -17.89
C ALA A 12 -18.84 -3.70 -18.93
N LEU A 13 -17.93 -2.73 -18.77
CA LEU A 13 -17.71 -1.68 -19.76
C LEU A 13 -17.06 -2.20 -21.03
N GLU A 14 -16.11 -3.12 -20.94
CA GLU A 14 -15.45 -3.75 -22.08
C GLU A 14 -16.48 -4.53 -22.93
N GLU A 15 -17.34 -5.31 -22.28
CA GLU A 15 -18.44 -6.03 -22.94
C GLU A 15 -19.46 -5.07 -23.55
N LYS A 16 -19.88 -4.04 -22.81
CA LYS A 16 -20.80 -3.01 -23.28
C LYS A 16 -20.32 -2.27 -24.52
N PHE A 17 -19.02 -2.06 -24.67
CA PHE A 17 -18.41 -1.32 -25.77
C PHE A 17 -17.71 -2.25 -26.78
N ALA A 18 -18.09 -3.52 -26.85
CA ALA A 18 -17.50 -4.48 -27.78
C ALA A 18 -17.60 -4.03 -29.26
N ASP A 19 -18.65 -3.28 -29.60
CA ASP A 19 -18.89 -2.75 -30.95
C ASP A 19 -18.07 -1.46 -31.23
N ASP A 20 -17.38 -0.90 -30.23
CA ASP A 20 -16.50 0.26 -30.35
C ASP A 20 -15.04 -0.18 -30.06
N PRO A 21 -14.23 -0.54 -31.07
CA PRO A 21 -12.89 -1.08 -30.88
C PRO A 21 -11.94 -0.16 -30.14
N GLU A 22 -12.05 1.17 -30.35
CA GLU A 22 -11.21 2.16 -29.68
C GLU A 22 -11.54 2.20 -28.18
N ARG A 23 -12.80 2.30 -27.85
CA ARG A 23 -13.29 2.38 -26.48
C ARG A 23 -13.08 1.08 -25.69
N SER A 24 -13.34 -0.05 -26.31
CA SER A 24 -13.07 -1.38 -25.76
C SER A 24 -11.57 -1.58 -25.50
N SER A 25 -10.71 -1.13 -26.44
CA SER A 25 -9.26 -1.17 -26.27
C SER A 25 -8.78 -0.33 -25.09
N LEU A 26 -9.33 0.88 -24.89
CA LEU A 26 -8.97 1.72 -23.72
C LEU A 26 -9.37 1.07 -22.40
N VAL A 27 -10.54 0.46 -22.31
CA VAL A 27 -10.98 -0.27 -21.11
C VAL A 27 -10.05 -1.45 -20.83
N ARG A 28 -9.69 -2.23 -21.84
CA ARG A 28 -8.76 -3.36 -21.74
C ARG A 28 -7.38 -2.93 -21.30
N LEU A 29 -6.83 -1.86 -21.89
CA LEU A 29 -5.54 -1.30 -21.48
C LEU A 29 -5.57 -0.80 -20.03
N THR A 30 -6.68 -0.22 -19.59
CA THR A 30 -6.86 0.20 -18.19
C THR A 30 -6.85 -1.00 -17.23
N ARG A 31 -7.48 -2.12 -17.59
CA ARG A 31 -7.41 -3.38 -16.83
C ARG A 31 -5.97 -3.92 -16.80
N ARG A 32 -5.30 -3.92 -17.94
CA ARG A 32 -3.91 -4.39 -18.08
C ARG A 32 -2.90 -3.52 -17.32
N PHE A 33 -3.13 -2.20 -17.26
CA PHE A 33 -2.29 -1.30 -16.49
C PHE A 33 -2.18 -1.67 -15.00
N LYS A 34 -3.23 -2.21 -14.41
CA LYS A 34 -3.20 -2.71 -13.02
C LYS A 34 -2.27 -3.91 -12.83
N ALA A 35 -1.98 -4.64 -13.90
CA ALA A 35 -1.04 -5.77 -13.91
C ALA A 35 0.40 -5.36 -14.20
N SER A 36 0.64 -4.12 -14.64
CA SER A 36 1.96 -3.63 -15.08
C SER A 36 3.04 -3.69 -14.00
N TRP A 37 2.68 -3.84 -12.72
CA TRP A 37 3.64 -3.99 -11.65
C TRP A 37 4.48 -5.27 -11.77
N LEU A 38 3.93 -6.35 -12.35
CA LEU A 38 4.68 -7.59 -12.57
C LEU A 38 5.79 -7.39 -13.60
N GLU A 39 5.46 -6.79 -14.74
CA GLU A 39 6.43 -6.50 -15.80
C GLU A 39 7.55 -5.58 -15.29
N LEU A 40 7.18 -4.55 -14.50
CA LEU A 40 8.15 -3.67 -13.87
C LEU A 40 9.02 -4.41 -12.85
N ALA A 41 8.42 -5.26 -12.01
CA ALA A 41 9.14 -5.99 -10.98
C ALA A 41 10.10 -7.03 -11.57
N GLU A 42 9.71 -7.69 -12.67
CA GLU A 42 10.56 -8.60 -13.44
C GLU A 42 11.76 -7.84 -14.01
N ALA A 43 11.52 -6.74 -14.73
CA ALA A 43 12.58 -5.91 -15.31
C ALA A 43 13.54 -5.35 -14.24
N LEU A 44 13.03 -4.91 -13.09
CA LEU A 44 13.84 -4.47 -11.95
C LEU A 44 14.69 -5.62 -11.38
N SER A 45 14.11 -6.80 -11.27
CA SER A 45 14.82 -8.00 -10.78
C SER A 45 15.94 -8.41 -11.72
N ASP A 46 15.71 -8.35 -13.02
CA ASP A 46 16.71 -8.67 -14.05
C ASP A 46 17.83 -7.64 -14.08
N ALA A 47 17.49 -6.35 -14.04
CA ALA A 47 18.47 -5.27 -13.97
C ALA A 47 19.33 -5.36 -12.72
N ARG A 48 18.74 -5.75 -11.56
CA ARG A 48 19.46 -5.97 -10.30
C ARG A 48 20.43 -7.16 -10.42
N ARG A 49 19.95 -8.29 -10.89
CA ARG A 49 20.73 -9.53 -11.06
C ARG A 49 21.87 -9.36 -12.07
N GLY A 50 21.59 -8.71 -13.19
CA GLY A 50 22.56 -8.44 -14.26
C GLY A 50 23.49 -7.26 -13.99
N LYS A 51 23.33 -6.58 -12.84
CA LYS A 51 24.08 -5.38 -12.47
C LYS A 51 24.08 -4.30 -13.57
N SER A 52 22.95 -4.17 -14.27
CA SER A 52 22.85 -3.28 -15.43
C SER A 52 23.12 -1.81 -15.09
N TRP A 53 22.84 -1.39 -13.85
CA TRP A 53 23.12 -0.02 -13.38
C TRP A 53 24.61 0.35 -13.44
N GLU A 54 25.54 -0.60 -13.32
CA GLU A 54 26.97 -0.34 -13.45
C GLU A 54 27.31 0.17 -14.86
N ARG A 55 26.70 -0.44 -15.91
CA ARG A 55 26.84 0.00 -17.29
C ARG A 55 26.21 1.36 -17.59
N TRP A 56 25.22 1.73 -16.79
CA TRP A 56 24.52 3.02 -16.90
C TRP A 56 25.18 4.12 -16.05
N GLY A 57 26.33 3.81 -15.39
CA GLY A 57 27.14 4.78 -14.64
C GLY A 57 26.63 5.09 -13.23
N TYR A 58 25.88 4.17 -12.62
CA TYR A 58 25.43 4.31 -11.25
C TYR A 58 26.28 3.47 -10.28
N ASP A 59 26.52 3.99 -9.07
CA ASP A 59 27.30 3.32 -8.02
C ASP A 59 26.54 2.18 -7.35
N SER A 60 25.19 2.19 -7.44
CA SER A 60 24.34 1.16 -6.86
C SER A 60 22.99 1.08 -7.57
N PHE A 61 22.30 -0.06 -7.40
CA PHE A 61 20.94 -0.23 -7.89
C PHE A 61 19.98 0.78 -7.28
N ASP A 62 20.14 1.10 -5.99
CA ASP A 62 19.31 2.10 -5.30
C ASP A 62 19.57 3.52 -5.83
N ALA A 63 20.81 3.85 -6.17
CA ALA A 63 21.14 5.13 -6.81
C ALA A 63 20.46 5.25 -8.18
N TYR A 64 20.49 4.18 -8.98
CA TYR A 64 19.78 4.11 -10.27
C TYR A 64 18.28 4.28 -10.11
N THR A 65 17.64 3.44 -9.29
CA THR A 65 16.18 3.44 -9.14
C THR A 65 15.66 4.76 -8.57
N ARG A 66 16.40 5.37 -7.65
CA ARG A 66 16.07 6.68 -7.09
C ARG A 66 16.37 7.83 -8.06
N GLY A 67 17.52 7.80 -8.71
CA GLY A 67 18.01 8.85 -9.58
C GLY A 67 17.22 8.94 -10.89
N GLU A 68 17.06 7.82 -11.58
CA GLU A 68 16.44 7.74 -12.90
C GLU A 68 14.95 7.40 -12.84
N LEU A 69 14.58 6.32 -12.14
CA LEU A 69 13.19 5.84 -12.12
C LEU A 69 12.32 6.58 -11.10
N LYS A 70 12.90 7.40 -10.21
CA LYS A 70 12.19 8.11 -9.12
C LYS A 70 11.42 7.19 -8.18
N LEU A 71 11.88 5.94 -8.06
CA LEU A 71 11.32 4.94 -7.15
C LEU A 71 12.07 4.94 -5.82
N LYS A 72 11.33 4.85 -4.73
CA LYS A 72 11.92 4.68 -3.39
C LYS A 72 12.43 3.24 -3.23
N PRO A 73 13.56 3.03 -2.52
CA PRO A 73 14.10 1.68 -2.28
C PRO A 73 13.08 0.71 -1.69
N GLU A 74 12.25 1.18 -0.74
CA GLU A 74 11.21 0.35 -0.11
C GLU A 74 10.14 -0.10 -1.12
N THR A 75 9.85 0.73 -2.13
CA THR A 75 8.92 0.37 -3.20
C THR A 75 9.52 -0.67 -4.13
N VAL A 76 10.79 -0.48 -4.49
CA VAL A 76 11.54 -1.43 -5.33
C VAL A 76 11.65 -2.79 -4.64
N GLU A 77 11.99 -2.80 -3.35
CA GLU A 77 12.12 -4.03 -2.56
C GLU A 77 10.78 -4.79 -2.48
N LYS A 78 9.67 -4.07 -2.25
CA LYS A 78 8.34 -4.69 -2.26
C LYS A 78 7.97 -5.26 -3.62
N LEU A 79 8.24 -4.54 -4.71
CA LEU A 79 7.94 -5.01 -6.07
C LEU A 79 8.74 -6.27 -6.39
N THR A 80 10.08 -6.20 -6.27
CA THR A 80 10.97 -7.33 -6.60
C THR A 80 10.77 -8.51 -5.65
N GLY A 81 10.59 -8.25 -4.35
CA GLY A 81 10.31 -9.28 -3.35
C GLY A 81 8.98 -9.99 -3.61
N SER A 82 7.92 -9.25 -3.97
CA SER A 82 6.62 -9.83 -4.32
C SER A 82 6.69 -10.68 -5.60
N PHE A 83 7.40 -10.21 -6.61
CA PHE A 83 7.63 -10.98 -7.84
C PHE A 83 8.38 -12.29 -7.58
N MET A 84 9.48 -12.22 -6.82
CA MET A 84 10.28 -13.40 -6.47
C MET A 84 9.49 -14.38 -5.59
N PHE A 85 8.63 -13.88 -4.71
CA PHE A 85 7.75 -14.71 -3.91
C PHE A 85 6.76 -15.48 -4.79
N LEU A 86 6.07 -14.81 -5.71
CA LEU A 86 5.17 -15.47 -6.64
C LEU A 86 5.92 -16.51 -7.51
N HIS A 87 7.09 -16.16 -8.00
CA HIS A 87 7.90 -17.06 -8.83
C HIS A 87 8.24 -18.37 -8.07
N LYS A 88 8.48 -18.28 -6.76
CA LYS A 88 8.84 -19.42 -5.91
C LYS A 88 7.63 -20.20 -5.38
N ARG A 89 6.56 -19.51 -4.98
CA ARG A 89 5.48 -20.08 -4.17
C ARG A 89 4.15 -20.22 -4.90
N ALA A 90 3.92 -19.41 -5.94
CA ALA A 90 2.68 -19.38 -6.68
C ALA A 90 2.92 -19.02 -8.16
N PRO A 91 3.74 -19.81 -8.90
CA PRO A 91 4.10 -19.50 -10.30
C PRO A 91 2.89 -19.51 -11.24
N GLU A 92 1.81 -20.18 -10.87
CA GLU A 92 0.54 -20.18 -11.61
C GLU A 92 -0.11 -18.79 -11.63
N VAL A 93 0.13 -17.94 -10.61
CA VAL A 93 -0.38 -16.56 -10.58
C VAL A 93 0.30 -15.70 -11.64
N LEU A 94 1.60 -15.92 -11.88
CA LEU A 94 2.36 -15.20 -12.92
C LEU A 94 1.90 -15.55 -14.36
N LYS A 95 1.27 -16.70 -14.52
CA LYS A 95 0.76 -17.17 -15.83
C LYS A 95 -0.68 -16.75 -16.11
N ARG A 96 -1.35 -16.11 -15.12
CA ARG A 96 -2.73 -15.66 -15.29
C ARG A 96 -2.81 -14.54 -16.30
N ASP A 97 -3.77 -14.62 -17.21
CA ASP A 97 -4.14 -13.45 -18.00
C ASP A 97 -4.80 -12.42 -17.05
N PRO A 98 -4.26 -11.20 -16.93
CA PRO A 98 -4.84 -10.17 -16.07
C PRO A 98 -6.27 -9.77 -16.45
N ILE A 99 -6.70 -10.11 -17.65
CA ILE A 99 -8.06 -9.86 -18.15
C ILE A 99 -9.02 -10.91 -17.59
N ASP A 100 -8.60 -12.17 -17.54
CA ASP A 100 -9.44 -13.30 -17.13
C ASP A 100 -9.45 -13.49 -15.62
N ALA A 101 -8.32 -13.26 -14.96
CA ALA A 101 -8.18 -13.39 -13.51
C ALA A 101 -7.43 -12.19 -12.91
N PRO A 102 -8.03 -11.45 -11.95
CA PRO A 102 -7.39 -10.30 -11.35
C PRO A 102 -6.10 -10.71 -10.66
N LEU A 103 -5.02 -10.01 -10.98
CA LEU A 103 -3.76 -10.16 -10.28
C LEU A 103 -3.82 -9.48 -8.91
N PRO A 104 -3.34 -10.10 -7.86
CA PRO A 104 -3.17 -9.45 -6.56
C PRO A 104 -2.25 -8.24 -6.68
N SER A 105 -2.46 -7.22 -5.86
CA SER A 105 -1.54 -6.10 -5.80
C SER A 105 -0.20 -6.52 -5.18
N TYR A 106 0.91 -5.88 -5.59
CA TYR A 106 2.21 -6.18 -4.99
C TYR A 106 2.21 -5.96 -3.46
N GLN A 107 1.41 -5.03 -2.95
CA GLN A 107 1.27 -4.83 -1.51
C GLN A 107 0.61 -6.03 -0.80
N ALA A 108 -0.38 -6.66 -1.43
CA ALA A 108 -1.01 -7.87 -0.88
C ALA A 108 -0.05 -9.06 -0.91
N ILE A 109 0.73 -9.20 -1.97
CA ILE A 109 1.76 -10.23 -2.06
C ILE A 109 2.89 -9.97 -1.05
N ASP A 110 3.36 -8.73 -0.90
CA ASP A 110 4.35 -8.39 0.13
C ASP A 110 3.84 -8.69 1.54
N PHE A 111 2.55 -8.44 1.80
CA PHE A 111 1.93 -8.81 3.07
C PHE A 111 1.95 -10.33 3.29
N LEU A 112 1.58 -11.12 2.27
CA LEU A 112 1.60 -12.58 2.34
C LEU A 112 3.03 -13.09 2.56
N ARG A 113 4.01 -12.57 1.82
CA ARG A 113 5.43 -12.90 1.98
C ARG A 113 5.91 -12.69 3.40
N ARG A 114 5.58 -11.53 3.99
CA ARG A 114 5.92 -11.21 5.37
C ARG A 114 5.16 -12.04 6.39
N ALA A 115 3.91 -12.41 6.09
CA ALA A 115 3.13 -13.29 6.95
C ALA A 115 3.74 -14.69 7.04
N GLU A 116 4.34 -15.21 5.95
CA GLU A 116 5.07 -16.48 5.94
C GLU A 116 6.39 -16.45 6.76
N GLU A 117 6.92 -15.27 7.03
CA GLU A 117 8.12 -15.08 7.85
C GLU A 117 7.81 -14.99 9.36
N VAL A 118 6.53 -14.86 9.73
CA VAL A 118 6.10 -14.78 11.14
C VAL A 118 6.03 -16.19 11.73
N GLU A 119 6.76 -16.39 12.83
CA GLU A 119 6.67 -17.61 13.63
C GLU A 119 5.31 -17.68 14.34
N ASP A 120 4.83 -18.87 14.66
CA ASP A 120 3.60 -19.13 15.44
C ASP A 120 2.27 -18.73 14.76
N VAL A 121 2.24 -18.55 13.45
CA VAL A 121 0.97 -18.40 12.71
C VAL A 121 0.39 -19.78 12.41
N SER A 122 -0.90 -19.99 12.78
CA SER A 122 -1.56 -21.26 12.49
C SER A 122 -1.67 -21.50 10.97
N GLU A 123 -1.56 -22.77 10.57
CA GLU A 123 -1.73 -23.19 9.16
C GLU A 123 -3.10 -22.76 8.60
N GLU A 124 -4.14 -22.79 9.43
CA GLU A 124 -5.48 -22.34 9.04
C GLU A 124 -5.49 -20.84 8.68
N THR A 125 -4.88 -20.00 9.51
CA THR A 125 -4.76 -18.56 9.26
C THR A 125 -3.96 -18.31 7.98
N MET A 126 -2.84 -19.00 7.79
CA MET A 126 -2.03 -18.84 6.57
C MET A 126 -2.77 -19.30 5.32
N SER A 127 -3.50 -20.41 5.40
CA SER A 127 -4.33 -20.89 4.30
C SER A 127 -5.43 -19.88 3.92
N ASP A 128 -6.09 -19.28 4.92
CA ASP A 128 -7.13 -18.27 4.67
C ASP A 128 -6.54 -16.98 4.05
N ILE A 129 -5.37 -16.53 4.51
CA ILE A 129 -4.67 -15.38 3.93
C ILE A 129 -4.29 -15.66 2.47
N ARG A 130 -3.71 -16.82 2.18
CA ARG A 130 -3.36 -17.22 0.81
C ARG A 130 -4.57 -17.24 -0.08
N ARG A 131 -5.65 -17.88 0.33
CA ARG A 131 -6.91 -17.94 -0.42
C ARG A 131 -7.45 -16.54 -0.70
N LYS A 132 -7.51 -15.67 0.31
CA LYS A 132 -8.01 -14.28 0.14
C LYS A 132 -7.15 -13.48 -0.83
N ILE A 133 -5.85 -13.60 -0.78
CA ILE A 133 -4.94 -12.83 -1.62
C ILE A 133 -4.83 -13.44 -3.02
N LEU A 134 -4.54 -14.74 -3.12
CA LEU A 134 -4.21 -15.36 -4.40
C LEU A 134 -5.44 -15.76 -5.20
N ASP A 135 -6.52 -16.23 -4.55
CA ASP A 135 -7.67 -16.77 -5.23
C ASP A 135 -8.84 -15.78 -5.31
N GLU A 136 -9.08 -15.05 -4.22
CA GLU A 136 -10.17 -14.05 -4.16
C GLU A 136 -9.74 -12.66 -4.65
N GLY A 137 -8.43 -12.38 -4.74
CA GLY A 137 -7.92 -11.06 -5.12
C GLY A 137 -8.34 -9.96 -4.13
N ALA A 138 -8.44 -10.28 -2.85
CA ALA A 138 -8.93 -9.37 -1.84
C ALA A 138 -8.07 -8.07 -1.77
N PRO A 139 -8.70 -6.89 -1.65
CA PRO A 139 -7.96 -5.64 -1.50
C PRO A 139 -7.06 -5.67 -0.26
N MET A 140 -5.85 -5.12 -0.37
CA MET A 140 -4.89 -5.05 0.74
C MET A 140 -5.48 -4.46 2.02
N ALA A 141 -6.33 -3.43 1.91
CA ALA A 141 -7.00 -2.82 3.05
C ALA A 141 -7.90 -3.82 3.82
N THR A 142 -8.57 -4.73 3.12
CA THR A 142 -9.39 -5.78 3.73
C THR A 142 -8.52 -6.81 4.44
N VAL A 143 -7.45 -7.27 3.77
CA VAL A 143 -6.51 -8.24 4.34
C VAL A 143 -5.82 -7.66 5.58
N ALA A 144 -5.33 -6.42 5.49
CA ALA A 144 -4.70 -5.75 6.62
C ALA A 144 -5.63 -5.61 7.83
N ARG A 145 -6.89 -5.23 7.60
CA ARG A 145 -7.87 -5.11 8.68
C ARG A 145 -8.12 -6.42 9.42
N LEU A 146 -8.08 -7.56 8.71
CA LEU A 146 -8.36 -8.87 9.30
C LEU A 146 -7.17 -9.46 10.05
N TYR A 147 -5.95 -9.27 9.55
CA TYR A 147 -4.80 -10.06 10.00
C TYR A 147 -3.62 -9.25 10.51
N LYS A 148 -3.55 -7.92 10.23
CA LYS A 148 -2.36 -7.11 10.56
C LYS A 148 -2.04 -7.11 12.06
N ASP A 149 -3.05 -6.96 12.91
CA ASP A 149 -2.83 -6.85 14.36
C ASP A 149 -2.44 -8.21 14.97
N THR A 150 -2.87 -9.31 14.35
CA THR A 150 -2.48 -10.67 14.75
C THR A 150 -1.08 -11.03 14.29
N LEU A 151 -0.75 -10.72 13.03
CA LEU A 151 0.55 -11.07 12.44
C LEU A 151 1.67 -10.11 12.81
N PHE A 152 1.35 -8.82 12.90
CA PHE A 152 2.32 -7.75 13.15
C PHE A 152 1.85 -6.86 14.29
N PRO A 153 1.75 -7.39 15.52
CA PRO A 153 1.32 -6.61 16.66
C PRO A 153 2.28 -5.44 16.88
N VAL A 154 1.72 -4.24 16.95
CA VAL A 154 2.50 -3.05 17.30
C VAL A 154 2.57 -2.98 18.82
N PRO A 155 3.76 -2.88 19.43
CA PRO A 155 3.90 -2.66 20.85
C PRO A 155 3.04 -1.48 21.33
N GLU A 156 2.39 -1.61 22.47
CA GLU A 156 1.48 -0.59 23.02
C GLU A 156 2.15 0.77 23.15
N GLU A 157 3.42 0.82 23.52
CA GLU A 157 4.18 2.08 23.61
C GLU A 157 4.32 2.77 22.25
N GLN A 158 4.59 2.00 21.18
CA GLN A 158 4.67 2.57 19.83
C GLN A 158 3.30 3.01 19.32
N LYS A 159 2.23 2.34 19.73
CA LYS A 159 0.87 2.71 19.38
C LYS A 159 0.50 4.02 20.06
N LYS A 160 0.75 4.12 21.35
CA LYS A 160 0.57 5.36 22.13
C LYS A 160 1.35 6.54 21.55
N GLU A 161 2.61 6.31 21.15
CA GLU A 161 3.44 7.38 20.55
C GLU A 161 2.92 7.84 19.19
N LYS A 162 2.45 6.90 18.34
CA LYS A 162 1.79 7.26 17.08
C LYS A 162 0.51 8.04 17.28
N ASP A 163 -0.31 7.61 18.23
CA ASP A 163 -1.58 8.28 18.56
C ASP A 163 -1.29 9.69 19.12
N ARG A 164 -0.30 9.82 20.00
CA ARG A 164 0.18 11.10 20.52
C ARG A 164 0.61 12.05 19.41
N HIS A 165 1.42 11.54 18.47
CA HIS A 165 1.87 12.34 17.32
C HIS A 165 0.71 12.75 16.41
N ALA A 166 -0.24 11.84 16.14
CA ALA A 166 -1.42 12.13 15.33
C ALA A 166 -2.32 13.18 15.99
N ILE A 167 -2.58 13.05 17.29
CA ILE A 167 -3.36 14.03 18.07
C ILE A 167 -2.67 15.39 18.06
N LYS A 168 -1.35 15.44 18.30
CA LYS A 168 -0.57 16.69 18.28
C LYS A 168 -0.67 17.37 16.92
N SER A 169 -0.50 16.63 15.82
CA SER A 169 -0.61 17.16 14.47
C SER A 169 -2.02 17.71 14.17
N ALA A 170 -3.06 16.95 14.53
CA ALA A 170 -4.45 17.36 14.31
C ALA A 170 -4.82 18.59 15.16
N ALA A 171 -4.42 18.62 16.43
CA ALA A 171 -4.67 19.75 17.34
C ALA A 171 -3.99 21.04 16.86
N THR A 172 -2.73 20.94 16.44
CA THR A 172 -1.99 22.10 15.88
C THR A 172 -2.70 22.64 14.63
N LYS A 173 -3.03 21.74 13.69
CA LYS A 173 -3.71 22.14 12.45
C LYS A 173 -5.08 22.78 12.72
N LEU A 174 -5.85 22.23 13.66
CA LEU A 174 -7.17 22.78 14.00
C LEU A 174 -7.05 24.15 14.68
N ARG A 175 -6.09 24.31 15.62
CA ARG A 175 -5.80 25.60 16.26
C ARG A 175 -5.47 26.67 15.22
N ASP A 176 -4.58 26.37 14.29
CA ASP A 176 -4.14 27.30 13.25
C ASP A 176 -5.30 27.68 12.31
N LEU A 177 -6.14 26.72 11.92
CA LEU A 177 -7.35 26.99 11.13
C LEU A 177 -8.35 27.89 11.88
N LEU A 178 -8.54 27.69 13.19
CA LEU A 178 -9.43 28.51 14.00
C LEU A 178 -8.93 29.95 14.16
N ALA A 179 -7.61 30.14 14.12
CA ALA A 179 -7.02 31.49 14.15
C ALA A 179 -7.23 32.27 12.84
N GLU A 180 -7.29 31.57 11.71
CA GLU A 180 -7.37 32.19 10.39
C GLU A 180 -8.80 32.31 9.85
N THR A 181 -9.77 31.52 10.38
CA THR A 181 -11.12 31.43 9.79
C THR A 181 -12.12 32.35 10.46
N ASN A 182 -13.07 32.88 9.67
CA ASN A 182 -14.28 33.54 10.14
C ASN A 182 -15.54 32.66 10.04
N ALA A 183 -15.37 31.37 9.72
CA ALA A 183 -16.49 30.42 9.56
C ALA A 183 -17.11 29.99 10.88
N VAL A 184 -16.44 30.26 12.02
CA VAL A 184 -16.88 29.91 13.37
C VAL A 184 -17.03 31.19 14.19
N PRO A 185 -18.04 31.32 15.07
CA PRO A 185 -18.14 32.48 15.97
C PRO A 185 -16.86 32.67 16.79
N ARG A 186 -16.36 33.91 16.84
CA ARG A 186 -15.03 34.22 17.38
C ARG A 186 -14.83 33.72 18.83
N LYS A 187 -15.89 33.77 19.65
CA LYS A 187 -15.83 33.24 21.01
C LYS A 187 -15.58 31.75 21.06
N VAL A 188 -16.30 30.98 20.21
CA VAL A 188 -16.15 29.51 20.11
C VAL A 188 -14.74 29.15 19.58
N ALA A 189 -14.25 29.88 18.59
CA ALA A 189 -12.91 29.69 18.06
C ALA A 189 -11.83 29.89 19.13
N THR A 190 -11.94 30.98 19.93
CA THR A 190 -11.00 31.29 21.01
C THR A 190 -11.03 30.23 22.11
N ASP A 191 -12.21 29.89 22.64
CA ASP A 191 -12.36 28.90 23.71
C ASP A 191 -11.82 27.52 23.29
N THR A 192 -12.04 27.15 22.00
CA THR A 192 -11.50 25.91 21.46
C THR A 192 -9.99 25.98 21.29
N ALA A 193 -9.44 27.08 20.78
CA ALA A 193 -8.00 27.23 20.61
C ALA A 193 -7.26 27.15 21.96
N GLU A 194 -7.76 27.77 23.01
CA GLU A 194 -7.21 27.66 24.37
C GLU A 194 -7.23 26.22 24.91
N THR A 195 -8.29 25.48 24.59
CA THR A 195 -8.38 24.05 24.97
C THR A 195 -7.36 23.20 24.23
N LEU A 196 -7.15 23.47 22.92
CA LEU A 196 -6.14 22.81 22.12
C LEU A 196 -4.72 23.15 22.59
N GLU A 197 -4.45 24.38 23.01
CA GLU A 197 -3.14 24.76 23.56
C GLU A 197 -2.83 23.99 24.84
N ARG A 198 -3.78 23.87 25.77
CA ARG A 198 -3.61 23.04 26.97
C ARG A 198 -3.34 21.58 26.66
N LEU A 199 -4.03 21.03 25.64
CA LEU A 199 -3.78 19.66 25.17
C LEU A 199 -2.36 19.52 24.61
N LEU A 200 -1.91 20.48 23.78
CA LEU A 200 -0.57 20.48 23.19
C LEU A 200 0.53 20.60 24.25
N GLU A 201 0.33 21.42 25.27
CA GLU A 201 1.25 21.55 26.43
C GLU A 201 1.36 20.22 27.18
N HIS A 202 0.23 19.57 27.47
CA HIS A 202 0.20 18.28 28.16
C HIS A 202 0.95 17.20 27.35
N LEU A 203 0.67 17.09 26.05
CA LEU A 203 1.36 16.14 25.17
C LEU A 203 2.85 16.46 24.97
N GLY A 204 3.25 17.74 25.16
CA GLY A 204 4.64 18.18 25.10
C GLY A 204 5.42 17.91 26.38
N ALA A 205 4.77 17.97 27.54
CA ALA A 205 5.37 17.71 28.82
C ALA A 205 5.68 16.23 29.05
N GLU A 206 4.76 15.34 28.64
CA GLU A 206 4.97 13.89 28.72
C GLU A 206 6.12 13.39 27.82
N ALA A 207 6.33 14.03 26.65
CA ALA A 207 7.43 13.69 25.75
C ALA A 207 8.83 14.04 26.29
N LYS A 208 8.92 14.88 27.33
CA LYS A 208 10.19 15.26 28.00
C LYS A 208 10.47 14.41 29.24
N ALA A 209 9.49 13.64 29.69
CA ALA A 209 9.57 12.82 30.92
C ALA A 209 9.81 11.32 30.62
N ALA A 210 9.74 10.91 29.33
CA ALA A 210 10.01 9.57 28.84
C ALA A 210 11.37 9.49 28.13
#